data_57b4c49fce92a8a711eb36887635af67
#
_entry.id   57b4c49fce92a8a711eb36887635af67
#
_cell.length_a   1.000
_cell.length_b   1.000
_cell.length_c   1.000
_cell.angle_alpha   90.00
_cell.angle_beta   90.00
_cell.angle_gamma   90.00
#
_symmetry.space_group_name_H-M   'P 1'
#
loop_
_entity.id
_entity.type
_entity.pdbx_description
1 polymer ?
#
loop_
_entity_poly.entity_id
_entity_poly.type
_entity_poly.pdbx_seq_one_letter_code
_entity_poly.pdbx_strand_id
1 'polypeptide(L)'
;MEEKRARIYYKVFNPRIEKVNSLNTVKFFIALLDKVEEDTGKIILPPAYKKEVCRMAEIKDKSFSRCMKKLEEVDLVRKVVNGVYVINPLAVWKGSTETREFAIPEYLKINAIFTDCVE
;
A
#
# COMPACT_ATOMS: atom_id res chain seq x y z
N MET A 1 5.64 4.52 -25.22
CA MET A 1 4.60 4.46 -24.20
C MET A 1 5.11 4.96 -22.87
N GLU A 2 4.37 5.85 -22.29
CA GLU A 2 4.78 6.42 -21.02
C GLU A 2 4.42 5.52 -19.86
N GLU A 3 5.36 5.44 -18.94
CA GLU A 3 5.17 4.70 -17.72
C GLU A 3 4.57 5.62 -16.67
N LYS A 4 3.47 5.22 -16.07
CA LYS A 4 2.89 6.00 -14.99
C LYS A 4 3.61 5.70 -13.69
N ARG A 5 4.00 6.75 -12.99
CA ARG A 5 4.73 6.61 -11.74
C ARG A 5 3.86 6.95 -10.57
N ALA A 6 4.13 6.30 -9.44
CA ALA A 6 3.44 6.62 -8.21
C ALA A 6 3.88 8.01 -7.74
N ARG A 7 2.91 8.80 -7.30
CA ARG A 7 3.18 10.12 -6.73
C ARG A 7 3.00 10.03 -5.22
N ILE A 8 3.98 10.55 -4.49
CA ILE A 8 3.95 10.47 -3.03
C ILE A 8 3.58 11.83 -2.46
N TYR A 9 2.56 11.84 -1.62
CA TYR A 9 2.08 13.03 -0.93
C TYR A 9 2.70 13.02 0.46
N TYR A 10 3.89 13.57 0.57
CA TYR A 10 4.74 13.33 1.72
C TYR A 10 4.20 13.86 3.03
N LYS A 11 3.33 14.86 3.02
CA LYS A 11 2.73 15.35 4.26
C LYS A 11 1.88 14.27 4.94
N VAL A 12 1.27 13.41 4.15
CA VAL A 12 0.49 12.28 4.68
C VAL A 12 1.36 11.05 4.82
N PHE A 13 2.23 10.83 3.85
CA PHE A 13 3.06 9.63 3.78
C PHE A 13 4.14 9.58 4.86
N ASN A 14 4.90 10.68 5.03
CA ASN A 14 6.07 10.65 5.90
C ASN A 14 5.75 10.29 7.34
N PRO A 15 4.73 10.90 7.98
CA PRO A 15 4.43 10.50 9.37
C PRO A 15 4.09 9.03 9.50
N ARG A 16 3.49 8.45 8.47
CA ARG A 16 3.11 7.05 8.51
C ARG A 16 4.29 6.13 8.33
N ILE A 17 5.13 6.40 7.34
CA ILE A 17 6.25 5.51 7.06
C ILE A 17 7.29 5.55 8.18
N GLU A 18 7.41 6.69 8.87
CA GLU A 18 8.33 6.81 9.99
C GLU A 18 7.94 5.88 11.13
N LYS A 19 6.65 5.64 11.32
CA LYS A 19 6.17 4.78 12.39
C LYS A 19 6.47 3.31 12.12
N VAL A 20 6.74 2.97 10.88
CA VAL A 20 7.03 1.58 10.52
C VAL A 20 8.34 1.12 11.18
N ASN A 21 9.34 1.98 11.23
CA ASN A 21 10.62 1.72 11.88
C ASN A 21 11.22 0.37 11.49
N SER A 22 11.18 0.05 10.19
CA SER A 22 11.69 -1.22 9.68
C SER A 22 12.13 -1.02 8.24
N LEU A 23 13.43 -1.17 8.00
CA LEU A 23 13.97 -1.03 6.66
C LEU A 23 13.34 -2.05 5.71
N ASN A 24 13.17 -3.27 6.18
CA ASN A 24 12.57 -4.31 5.34
C ASN A 24 11.15 -3.92 4.91
N THR A 25 10.37 -3.33 5.81
CA THR A 25 9.01 -2.92 5.46
C THR A 25 9.03 -1.75 4.48
N VAL A 26 9.98 -0.83 4.61
CA VAL A 26 10.10 0.27 3.65
C VAL A 26 10.45 -0.28 2.27
N LYS A 27 11.42 -1.20 2.20
CA LYS A 27 11.78 -1.83 0.93
C LYS A 27 10.61 -2.60 0.35
N PHE A 28 9.85 -3.28 1.20
CA PHE A 28 8.67 -4.01 0.79
C PHE A 28 7.63 -3.06 0.20
N PHE A 29 7.40 -1.92 0.85
CA PHE A 29 6.42 -0.96 0.35
C PHE A 29 6.82 -0.42 -1.02
N ILE A 30 8.09 -0.10 -1.20
CA ILE A 30 8.56 0.42 -2.49
C ILE A 30 8.33 -0.63 -3.58
N ALA A 31 8.65 -1.90 -3.29
CA ALA A 31 8.41 -2.96 -4.25
C ALA A 31 6.92 -3.16 -4.52
N LEU A 32 6.10 -2.98 -3.49
CA LEU A 32 4.66 -3.14 -3.61
C LEU A 32 4.05 -2.12 -4.57
N LEU A 33 4.64 -0.94 -4.66
CA LEU A 33 4.14 0.10 -5.56
C LEU A 33 4.13 -0.36 -7.01
N ASP A 34 4.99 -1.32 -7.37
CA ASP A 34 5.00 -1.88 -8.71
C ASP A 34 3.70 -2.59 -9.05
N LYS A 35 2.99 -3.07 -8.04
CA LYS A 35 1.75 -3.82 -8.22
C LYS A 35 0.51 -2.97 -8.05
N VAL A 36 0.66 -1.68 -7.76
CA VAL A 36 -0.49 -0.80 -7.62
C VAL A 36 -1.07 -0.53 -9.01
N GLU A 37 -2.36 -0.79 -9.14
CA GLU A 37 -3.07 -0.59 -10.40
C GLU A 37 -3.34 0.89 -10.61
N GLU A 38 -3.06 1.37 -11.82
CA GLU A 38 -3.25 2.77 -12.15
C GLU A 38 -4.73 3.15 -12.07
N ASP A 39 -5.00 4.32 -11.50
CA ASP A 39 -6.33 4.93 -11.42
C ASP A 39 -7.32 4.23 -10.50
N THR A 40 -6.99 3.07 -9.93
CA THR A 40 -7.85 2.40 -8.95
C THR A 40 -7.19 2.21 -7.61
N GLY A 41 -5.86 2.17 -7.59
CA GLY A 41 -5.11 1.93 -6.35
C GLY A 41 -5.17 0.50 -5.86
N LYS A 42 -5.75 -0.40 -6.64
CA LYS A 42 -5.85 -1.80 -6.23
C LYS A 42 -4.52 -2.50 -6.29
N ILE A 43 -4.30 -3.40 -5.35
CA ILE A 43 -3.11 -4.24 -5.29
C ILE A 43 -3.59 -5.67 -5.19
N ILE A 44 -3.50 -6.41 -6.29
CA ILE A 44 -3.96 -7.80 -6.32
C ILE A 44 -2.73 -8.68 -6.27
N LEU A 45 -2.64 -9.52 -5.24
CA LEU A 45 -1.45 -10.30 -4.96
C LEU A 45 -1.74 -11.78 -4.89
N PRO A 46 -1.84 -12.46 -6.05
CA PRO A 46 -1.84 -13.93 -6.02
C PRO A 46 -0.49 -14.42 -5.51
N PRO A 47 -0.39 -15.70 -5.14
CA PRO A 47 0.85 -16.21 -4.54
C PRO A 47 2.11 -15.90 -5.33
N ALA A 48 2.06 -15.97 -6.65
CA ALA A 48 3.23 -15.67 -7.47
C ALA A 48 3.69 -14.23 -7.31
N TYR A 49 2.74 -13.30 -7.20
CA TYR A 49 3.07 -11.88 -7.02
C TYR A 49 3.61 -11.60 -5.62
N LYS A 50 3.12 -12.33 -4.61
CA LYS A 50 3.66 -12.16 -3.26
C LYS A 50 5.14 -12.50 -3.24
N LYS A 51 5.52 -13.60 -3.91
CA LYS A 51 6.91 -14.00 -3.99
C LYS A 51 7.73 -12.98 -4.77
N GLU A 52 7.16 -12.46 -5.85
CA GLU A 52 7.85 -11.48 -6.67
C GLU A 52 8.15 -10.20 -5.90
N VAL A 53 7.16 -9.71 -5.15
CA VAL A 53 7.35 -8.50 -4.36
C VAL A 53 8.44 -8.70 -3.32
N CYS A 54 8.43 -9.85 -2.65
CA CYS A 54 9.46 -10.14 -1.66
C CYS A 54 10.84 -10.21 -2.30
N ARG A 55 10.93 -10.81 -3.49
CA ARG A 55 12.20 -10.90 -4.20
C ARG A 55 12.70 -9.51 -4.59
N MET A 56 11.80 -8.66 -5.10
CA MET A 56 12.16 -7.30 -5.48
C MET A 56 12.62 -6.49 -4.27
N ALA A 57 12.01 -6.72 -3.12
CA ALA A 57 12.37 -6.03 -1.89
C ALA A 57 13.58 -6.66 -1.21
N GLU A 58 14.04 -7.81 -1.70
CA GLU A 58 15.17 -8.52 -1.12
C GLU A 58 14.90 -8.93 0.32
N ILE A 59 13.68 -9.43 0.56
CA ILE A 59 13.30 -9.97 1.87
C ILE A 59 12.82 -11.40 1.69
N LYS A 60 12.76 -12.14 2.79
CA LYS A 60 12.31 -13.52 2.75
C LYS A 60 10.80 -13.60 2.58
N ASP A 61 10.33 -14.64 1.89
CA ASP A 61 8.89 -14.82 1.67
C ASP A 61 8.09 -14.82 2.97
N LYS A 62 8.67 -15.41 4.03
CA LYS A 62 7.97 -15.48 5.31
C LYS A 62 7.76 -14.13 5.97
N SER A 63 8.45 -13.10 5.50
CA SER A 63 8.29 -11.74 6.04
C SER A 63 7.12 -11.00 5.44
N PHE A 64 6.48 -11.55 4.41
CA PHE A 64 5.41 -10.87 3.70
C PHE A 64 4.29 -10.42 4.63
N SER A 65 3.74 -11.35 5.42
CA SER A 65 2.60 -11.04 6.27
C SER A 65 2.93 -9.98 7.31
N ARG A 66 4.12 -10.05 7.88
CA ARG A 66 4.54 -9.08 8.88
C ARG A 66 4.69 -7.69 8.28
N CYS A 67 5.32 -7.60 7.11
CA CYS A 67 5.49 -6.32 6.43
C CYS A 67 4.14 -5.73 6.03
N MET A 68 3.26 -6.56 5.47
CA MET A 68 1.95 -6.09 5.06
C MET A 68 1.15 -5.60 6.25
N LYS A 69 1.20 -6.33 7.37
CA LYS A 69 0.47 -5.93 8.56
C LYS A 69 0.96 -4.58 9.08
N LYS A 70 2.26 -4.34 9.05
CA LYS A 70 2.78 -3.05 9.48
C LYS A 70 2.27 -1.91 8.60
N LEU A 71 2.17 -2.15 7.28
CA LEU A 71 1.63 -1.14 6.38
C LEU A 71 0.16 -0.88 6.66
N GLU A 72 -0.58 -1.92 7.04
CA GLU A 72 -1.98 -1.73 7.40
C GLU A 72 -2.11 -0.94 8.71
N GLU A 73 -1.23 -1.21 9.67
CA GLU A 73 -1.28 -0.54 10.95
C GLU A 73 -1.01 0.96 10.86
N VAL A 74 -0.16 1.37 9.92
CA VAL A 74 0.11 2.79 9.73
C VAL A 74 -0.79 3.41 8.65
N ASP A 75 -1.74 2.62 8.15
CA ASP A 75 -2.75 3.08 7.19
C ASP A 75 -2.14 3.55 5.86
N LEU A 76 -1.20 2.80 5.36
CA LEU A 76 -0.71 3.02 4.00
C LEU A 76 -1.41 2.11 3.01
N VAL A 77 -1.97 0.98 3.48
CA VAL A 77 -2.82 0.12 2.67
C VAL A 77 -3.96 -0.39 3.54
N ARG A 78 -5.05 -0.81 2.91
CA ARG A 78 -6.16 -1.47 3.58
C ARG A 78 -6.51 -2.73 2.83
N LYS A 79 -6.83 -3.78 3.58
CA LYS A 79 -7.18 -5.07 3.01
C LYS A 79 -8.66 -5.11 2.68
N VAL A 80 -8.99 -5.53 1.46
CA VAL A 80 -10.38 -5.67 1.03
C VAL A 80 -10.83 -7.11 1.29
N VAL A 81 -10.09 -8.06 0.73
CA VAL A 81 -10.29 -9.50 0.95
C VAL A 81 -8.91 -10.13 0.86
N ASN A 82 -8.83 -11.45 1.09
CA ASN A 82 -7.55 -12.13 0.98
C ASN A 82 -6.92 -11.88 -0.39
N GLY A 83 -5.68 -11.40 -0.36
CA GLY A 83 -4.92 -11.17 -1.57
C GLY A 83 -5.25 -9.88 -2.30
N VAL A 84 -6.19 -9.09 -1.80
CA VAL A 84 -6.59 -7.84 -2.46
C VAL A 84 -6.50 -6.70 -1.46
N TYR A 85 -5.74 -5.69 -1.82
CA TYR A 85 -5.52 -4.51 -0.98
C TYR A 85 -5.73 -3.25 -1.80
N VAL A 86 -5.82 -2.12 -1.13
CA VAL A 86 -5.93 -0.82 -1.78
C VAL A 86 -4.92 0.11 -1.12
N ILE A 87 -4.19 0.86 -1.95
CA ILE A 87 -3.25 1.85 -1.45
C ILE A 87 -4.01 3.06 -0.91
N ASN A 88 -3.46 3.70 0.12
CA ASN A 88 -4.08 4.92 0.67
C ASN A 88 -3.86 6.07 -0.31
N PRO A 89 -4.91 6.55 -1.00
CA PRO A 89 -4.74 7.58 -2.02
C PRO A 89 -4.36 8.94 -1.44
N LEU A 90 -4.53 9.14 -0.14
CA LEU A 90 -4.08 10.37 0.50
C LEU A 90 -2.57 10.41 0.61
N ALA A 91 -1.92 9.25 0.64
CA ALA A 91 -0.47 9.16 0.81
C ALA A 91 0.26 8.89 -0.49
N VAL A 92 -0.29 8.03 -1.35
CA VAL A 92 0.36 7.62 -2.59
C VAL A 92 -0.71 7.41 -3.65
N TRP A 93 -0.44 7.87 -4.86
CA TRP A 93 -1.39 7.61 -5.95
C TRP A 93 -0.65 7.39 -7.26
N LYS A 94 -1.19 6.49 -8.06
CA LYS A 94 -0.72 6.21 -9.40
C LYS A 94 -1.91 6.45 -10.32
N GLY A 95 -1.90 7.60 -11.03
CA GLY A 95 -3.00 7.96 -11.91
C GLY A 95 -3.29 9.45 -11.88
N SER A 96 -4.45 9.82 -12.38
CA SER A 96 -4.85 11.22 -12.49
C SER A 96 -5.35 11.77 -11.16
N THR A 97 -5.38 13.10 -11.05
CA THR A 97 -5.92 13.77 -9.88
C THR A 97 -7.41 13.44 -9.72
N GLU A 98 -8.13 13.34 -10.83
CA GLU A 98 -9.56 13.06 -10.80
C GLU A 98 -9.83 11.67 -10.22
N THR A 99 -9.08 10.65 -10.67
CA THR A 99 -9.29 9.31 -10.13
C THR A 99 -8.86 9.22 -8.68
N ARG A 100 -7.85 10.01 -8.28
CA ARG A 100 -7.46 10.05 -6.88
C ARG A 100 -8.58 10.59 -6.01
N GLU A 101 -9.21 11.70 -6.43
CA GLU A 101 -10.29 12.29 -5.65
C GLU A 101 -11.47 11.36 -5.53
N PHE A 102 -11.71 10.55 -6.56
CA PHE A 102 -12.77 9.56 -6.52
C PHE A 102 -12.41 8.43 -5.57
N ALA A 103 -11.14 8.04 -5.53
CA ALA A 103 -10.69 6.91 -4.72
C ALA A 103 -10.65 7.20 -3.24
N ILE A 104 -10.47 8.46 -2.85
CA ILE A 104 -10.33 8.81 -1.43
C ILE A 104 -11.54 8.37 -0.61
N PRO A 105 -12.79 8.76 -0.96
CA PRO A 105 -13.92 8.31 -0.14
C PRO A 105 -14.11 6.80 -0.19
N GLU A 106 -13.80 6.16 -1.31
CA GLU A 106 -13.90 4.71 -1.40
C GLU A 106 -12.92 4.02 -0.45
N TYR A 107 -11.70 4.53 -0.39
CA TYR A 107 -10.71 4.00 0.53
C TYR A 107 -11.16 4.13 1.98
N LEU A 108 -11.74 5.28 2.33
CA LEU A 108 -12.14 5.53 3.70
C LEU A 108 -13.30 4.65 4.15
N LYS A 109 -14.02 4.05 3.22
CA LYS A 109 -15.08 3.10 3.55
C LYS A 109 -14.55 1.72 3.92
N ILE A 110 -13.31 1.41 3.59
CA ILE A 110 -12.74 0.10 3.88
C ILE A 110 -12.27 0.08 5.33
N ASN A 111 -12.62 -0.98 6.08
CA ASN A 111 -12.23 -1.08 7.48
C ASN A 111 -10.72 -1.14 7.61
N ALA A 112 -10.17 -0.35 8.52
CA ALA A 112 -8.75 -0.36 8.81
C ALA A 112 -8.53 -1.05 10.15
N ILE A 113 -7.41 -1.78 10.24
CA ILE A 113 -7.09 -2.53 11.45
C ILE A 113 -7.03 -1.62 12.66
N PHE A 114 -6.35 -0.50 12.54
CA PHE A 114 -6.11 0.36 13.69
C PHE A 114 -7.32 1.15 14.13
N THR A 115 -8.33 1.31 13.26
CA THR A 115 -9.51 2.08 13.64
C THR A 115 -10.35 1.37 14.68
N ASP A 116 -10.21 0.06 14.76
CA ASP A 116 -10.98 -0.71 15.75
C ASP A 116 -10.60 -0.35 17.17
N CYS A 117 -9.47 0.26 17.36
CA CYS A 117 -8.98 0.58 18.69
C CYS A 117 -9.34 1.98 19.13
N VAL A 118 -10.05 2.72 18.31
CA VAL A 118 -10.20 4.14 18.55
C VAL A 118 -11.38 4.46 19.46
N GLU A 119 -12.24 3.60 19.63
CA GLU A 119 -13.46 3.88 20.42
C GLU A 119 -13.23 4.02 21.87
#